data_6fddee0d51c85182e580e6d664fc29d8
#
_entry.id   6fddee0d51c85182e580e6d664fc29d8
#
_cell.length_a   1.000
_cell.length_b   1.000
_cell.length_c   1.000
_cell.angle_alpha   90.00
_cell.angle_beta   90.00
_cell.angle_gamma   90.00
#
_symmetry.space_group_name_H-M   'P 1'
#
loop_
_entity.id
_entity.type
_entity.pdbx_description
1 polymer ?
#
loop_
_entity_poly.entity_id
_entity_poly.type
_entity_poly.pdbx_seq_one_letter_code
_entity_poly.pdbx_strand_id
1 'polypeptide(L)'
;MHVTKLTVIFLSGFLCQSCASEPQKATPTSAAPAASRPSPTAQSPRAGSTNMQILYEKVKADKKLLVAQNMDLTEAEAAKFWPLYQQYQRELDLINQRMAGTIADYADAYKSGSVADETASKLLGEALAVEESEVALKKSYANKFSEVLPAAKAARYIQIETKIRSMLRLELARGIPLVS
;
A
#
# COMPACT_ATOMS: atom_id res chain seq x y z
N MET A 1 29.69 -8.25 -21.09
CA MET A 1 29.26 -8.58 -19.72
C MET A 1 29.73 -7.47 -18.78
N HIS A 2 28.91 -6.42 -18.59
CA HIS A 2 29.19 -5.37 -17.62
C HIS A 2 28.03 -5.32 -16.62
N VAL A 3 28.31 -5.78 -15.41
CA VAL A 3 27.42 -5.71 -14.25
C VAL A 3 27.67 -4.35 -13.58
N THR A 4 26.77 -3.40 -13.79
CA THR A 4 26.83 -2.08 -13.15
C THR A 4 26.28 -2.18 -11.73
N LYS A 5 27.15 -2.01 -10.75
CA LYS A 5 26.83 -1.94 -9.32
C LYS A 5 26.00 -0.68 -9.05
N LEU A 6 24.78 -0.85 -8.53
CA LEU A 6 23.97 0.24 -8.01
C LEU A 6 24.42 0.54 -6.57
N THR A 7 25.18 1.61 -6.40
CA THR A 7 25.61 2.13 -5.09
C THR A 7 24.48 2.99 -4.52
N VAL A 8 23.92 2.54 -3.39
CA VAL A 8 22.99 3.34 -2.59
C VAL A 8 23.79 4.26 -1.70
N ILE A 9 23.70 5.56 -1.95
CA ILE A 9 24.32 6.60 -1.11
C ILE A 9 23.27 7.09 -0.11
N PHE A 10 23.49 6.74 1.17
CA PHE A 10 22.86 7.41 2.30
C PHE A 10 23.59 8.71 2.57
N LEU A 11 22.88 9.83 2.52
CA LEU A 11 23.42 11.12 2.96
C LEU A 11 22.76 11.50 4.28
N SER A 12 23.56 11.43 5.32
CA SER A 12 23.29 11.93 6.68
C SER A 12 23.56 13.44 6.76
N GLY A 13 22.73 14.12 7.50
CA GLY A 13 23.19 15.19 8.39
C GLY A 13 23.06 16.62 7.90
N PHE A 14 22.15 17.36 8.55
CA PHE A 14 22.40 18.75 8.84
C PHE A 14 21.77 19.13 10.19
N LEU A 15 22.65 19.26 11.18
CA LEU A 15 22.41 19.99 12.41
C LEU A 15 22.53 21.49 12.10
N CYS A 16 21.62 22.30 12.57
CA CYS A 16 21.92 23.69 12.86
C CYS A 16 21.24 24.15 14.14
N GLN A 17 22.06 24.76 14.95
CA GLN A 17 21.97 25.16 16.34
C GLN A 17 21.32 26.52 16.51
N SER A 18 20.62 26.68 17.62
CA SER A 18 20.51 27.83 18.54
C SER A 18 20.33 29.26 18.01
N CYS A 19 19.31 29.89 18.55
CA CYS A 19 19.48 31.17 19.27
C CYS A 19 18.34 31.41 20.25
N ALA A 20 18.73 31.63 21.50
CA ALA A 20 17.92 32.03 22.62
C ALA A 20 17.62 33.53 22.58
N SER A 21 16.50 33.96 23.11
CA SER A 21 16.33 35.22 23.87
C SER A 21 15.02 35.23 24.64
N GLU A 22 15.13 35.32 25.94
CA GLU A 22 14.13 35.70 26.96
C GLU A 22 14.06 37.23 27.10
N PRO A 23 13.26 37.77 28.10
CA PRO A 23 11.80 37.72 28.29
C PRO A 23 11.21 39.14 28.38
N GLN A 24 9.89 39.27 28.28
CA GLN A 24 9.23 40.48 28.78
C GLN A 24 7.90 40.19 29.45
N LYS A 25 7.86 40.66 30.68
CA LYS A 25 6.85 40.64 31.74
C LYS A 25 5.89 41.81 31.53
N ALA A 26 4.60 41.58 31.57
CA ALA A 26 3.60 42.55 32.05
C ALA A 26 2.28 41.84 32.39
N THR A 27 1.81 42.14 33.56
CA THR A 27 0.58 41.76 34.26
C THR A 27 -0.56 42.75 33.97
N PRO A 28 -1.75 42.68 34.62
CA PRO A 28 -2.96 42.04 34.14
C PRO A 28 -4.13 43.06 34.00
N THR A 29 -5.15 42.72 33.27
CA THR A 29 -6.46 43.45 33.42
C THR A 29 -7.61 42.49 33.24
N SER A 30 -8.35 42.42 34.27
CA SER A 30 -9.74 42.15 34.67
C SER A 30 -10.82 41.95 33.61
N ALA A 31 -11.66 40.96 33.92
CA ALA A 31 -13.16 40.86 33.85
C ALA A 31 -13.83 40.68 32.48
N ALA A 32 -14.62 39.68 32.24
CA ALA A 32 -15.89 39.23 32.74
C ALA A 32 -16.48 38.12 31.82
N PRO A 33 -17.58 37.41 32.13
CA PRO A 33 -17.81 36.04 31.74
C PRO A 33 -18.58 35.95 30.39
N ALA A 34 -18.15 35.08 29.51
CA ALA A 34 -18.91 34.74 28.31
C ALA A 34 -19.19 33.24 28.26
N ALA A 35 -20.45 32.93 28.35
CA ALA A 35 -21.23 31.80 27.87
C ALA A 35 -20.47 30.55 27.43
N SER A 36 -20.72 29.48 28.14
CA SER A 36 -20.40 28.08 27.80
C SER A 36 -21.08 27.70 26.46
N ARG A 37 -20.27 27.56 25.41
CA ARG A 37 -20.66 26.80 24.23
C ARG A 37 -20.37 25.33 24.49
N PRO A 38 -21.28 24.40 24.21
CA PRO A 38 -20.95 22.98 24.25
C PRO A 38 -19.94 22.69 23.16
N SER A 39 -18.78 22.21 23.59
CA SER A 39 -17.76 21.65 22.69
C SER A 39 -18.33 20.46 21.96
N PRO A 40 -18.21 20.37 20.63
CA PRO A 40 -18.49 19.12 19.95
C PRO A 40 -17.47 18.09 20.43
N THR A 41 -17.96 17.01 20.98
CA THR A 41 -17.20 15.82 21.35
C THR A 41 -16.54 15.27 20.10
N ALA A 42 -15.31 15.69 19.81
CA ALA A 42 -14.48 15.07 18.80
C ALA A 42 -14.18 13.64 19.29
N GLN A 43 -14.88 12.66 18.74
CA GLN A 43 -14.51 11.27 18.86
C GLN A 43 -13.12 11.15 18.24
N SER A 44 -12.09 10.95 19.06
CA SER A 44 -10.75 10.63 18.60
C SER A 44 -10.80 9.35 17.78
N PRO A 45 -10.39 9.37 16.49
CA PRO A 45 -10.24 8.15 15.70
C PRO A 45 -9.26 7.24 16.45
N ARG A 46 -9.54 5.93 16.49
CA ARG A 46 -8.61 4.95 17.05
C ARG A 46 -7.28 5.10 16.32
N ALA A 47 -6.26 5.57 17.03
CA ALA A 47 -4.96 5.97 16.49
C ALA A 47 -4.28 4.87 15.62
N GLY A 48 -4.56 3.59 15.87
CA GLY A 48 -4.02 2.47 15.10
C GLY A 48 -4.63 2.34 13.69
N SER A 49 -5.95 2.57 13.53
CA SER A 49 -6.60 2.47 12.21
C SER A 49 -6.20 3.62 11.29
N THR A 50 -6.02 4.81 11.84
CA THR A 50 -5.62 6.00 11.07
C THR A 50 -4.20 5.86 10.53
N ASN A 51 -3.25 5.35 11.32
CA ASN A 51 -1.87 5.13 10.89
C ASN A 51 -1.76 4.08 9.79
N MET A 52 -2.51 2.98 9.89
CA MET A 52 -2.55 1.96 8.84
C MET A 52 -3.18 2.47 7.55
N GLN A 53 -4.23 3.26 7.65
CA GLN A 53 -4.88 3.87 6.49
C GLN A 53 -3.94 4.86 5.78
N ILE A 54 -3.24 5.72 6.53
CA ILE A 54 -2.25 6.66 5.99
C ILE A 54 -1.12 5.89 5.28
N LEU A 55 -0.62 4.81 5.89
CA LEU A 55 0.41 3.98 5.29
C LEU A 55 -0.08 3.33 3.99
N TYR A 56 -1.30 2.81 3.97
CA TYR A 56 -1.90 2.20 2.79
C TYR A 56 -2.08 3.19 1.63
N GLU A 57 -2.59 4.38 1.90
CA GLU A 57 -2.73 5.44 0.89
C GLU A 57 -1.37 5.91 0.36
N LYS A 58 -0.35 5.99 1.23
CA LYS A 58 1.02 6.29 0.82
C LYS A 58 1.58 5.22 -0.12
N VAL A 59 1.45 3.95 0.23
CA VAL A 59 1.90 2.84 -0.64
C VAL A 59 1.21 2.88 -2.00
N LYS A 60 -0.09 3.19 -2.05
CA LYS A 60 -0.81 3.37 -3.33
C LYS A 60 -0.26 4.55 -4.14
N ALA A 61 -0.01 5.69 -3.49
CA ALA A 61 0.54 6.87 -4.14
C ALA A 61 1.95 6.62 -4.65
N ASP A 62 2.83 5.99 -3.87
CA ASP A 62 4.19 5.64 -4.24
C ASP A 62 4.20 4.66 -5.43
N LYS A 63 3.29 3.69 -5.45
CA LYS A 63 3.11 2.76 -6.57
C LYS A 63 2.72 3.48 -7.85
N LYS A 64 1.74 4.40 -7.79
CA LYS A 64 1.31 5.19 -8.95
C LYS A 64 2.45 6.05 -9.50
N LEU A 65 3.22 6.68 -8.61
CA LEU A 65 4.39 7.48 -8.98
C LEU A 65 5.45 6.61 -9.67
N LEU A 66 5.75 5.44 -9.13
CA LEU A 66 6.69 4.48 -9.71
C LEU A 66 6.25 4.05 -11.11
N VAL A 67 4.97 3.76 -11.32
CA VAL A 67 4.42 3.44 -12.64
C VAL A 67 4.56 4.63 -13.57
N ALA A 68 4.19 5.84 -13.16
CA ALA A 68 4.29 7.05 -13.97
C ALA A 68 5.72 7.32 -14.45
N GLN A 69 6.71 7.18 -13.56
CA GLN A 69 8.13 7.38 -13.87
C GLN A 69 8.73 6.36 -14.83
N ASN A 70 8.14 5.17 -14.93
CA ASN A 70 8.69 4.06 -15.70
C ASN A 70 7.94 3.74 -17.00
N MET A 71 6.78 4.40 -17.24
CA MET A 71 5.94 4.07 -18.39
C MET A 71 6.22 4.90 -19.64
N ASP A 72 6.81 6.10 -19.49
CA ASP A 72 7.11 7.01 -20.60
C ASP A 72 5.93 7.18 -21.56
N LEU A 73 4.77 7.55 -21.00
CA LEU A 73 3.52 7.70 -21.75
C LEU A 73 3.46 9.08 -22.42
N THR A 74 3.02 9.12 -23.68
CA THR A 74 2.57 10.36 -24.30
C THR A 74 1.27 10.82 -23.62
N GLU A 75 0.89 12.08 -23.81
CA GLU A 75 -0.35 12.63 -23.24
C GLU A 75 -1.59 11.83 -23.71
N ALA A 76 -1.66 11.48 -25.00
CA ALA A 76 -2.74 10.69 -25.57
C ALA A 76 -2.81 9.26 -24.97
N GLU A 77 -1.66 8.62 -24.76
CA GLU A 77 -1.59 7.32 -24.10
C GLU A 77 -1.98 7.42 -22.62
N ALA A 78 -1.50 8.43 -21.92
CA ALA A 78 -1.80 8.65 -20.51
C ALA A 78 -3.30 8.85 -20.25
N ALA A 79 -3.98 9.61 -21.13
CA ALA A 79 -5.43 9.83 -21.03
C ALA A 79 -6.24 8.51 -21.09
N LYS A 80 -5.76 7.50 -21.80
CA LYS A 80 -6.41 6.18 -21.92
C LYS A 80 -5.92 5.20 -20.84
N PHE A 81 -4.65 5.26 -20.50
CA PHE A 81 -4.01 4.34 -19.56
C PHE A 81 -4.50 4.52 -18.13
N TRP A 82 -4.52 5.76 -17.59
CA TRP A 82 -4.82 6.01 -16.19
C TRP A 82 -6.20 5.56 -15.72
N PRO A 83 -7.30 5.70 -16.51
CA PRO A 83 -8.59 5.15 -16.15
C PRO A 83 -8.56 3.61 -16.02
N LEU A 84 -7.90 2.90 -16.96
CA LEU A 84 -7.73 1.44 -16.90
C LEU A 84 -6.86 1.02 -15.71
N TYR A 85 -5.77 1.74 -15.44
CA TYR A 85 -4.93 1.52 -14.27
C TYR A 85 -5.75 1.60 -12.98
N GLN A 86 -6.56 2.65 -12.81
CA GLN A 86 -7.40 2.80 -11.63
C GLN A 86 -8.41 1.66 -11.48
N GLN A 87 -9.00 1.22 -12.57
CA GLN A 87 -9.93 0.10 -12.56
C GLN A 87 -9.24 -1.20 -12.17
N TYR A 88 -8.08 -1.49 -12.77
CA TYR A 88 -7.25 -2.63 -12.41
C TYR A 88 -6.88 -2.63 -10.92
N GLN A 89 -6.46 -1.48 -10.38
CA GLN A 89 -6.07 -1.37 -8.97
C GLN A 89 -7.27 -1.61 -8.03
N ARG A 90 -8.47 -1.14 -8.37
CA ARG A 90 -9.68 -1.41 -7.55
C ARG A 90 -10.01 -2.90 -7.51
N GLU A 91 -9.96 -3.58 -8.66
CA GLU A 91 -10.24 -5.02 -8.72
C GLU A 91 -9.13 -5.83 -8.02
N LEU A 92 -7.88 -5.42 -8.14
CA LEU A 92 -6.76 -6.03 -7.42
C LEU A 92 -6.88 -5.86 -5.90
N ASP A 93 -7.41 -4.72 -5.43
CA ASP A 93 -7.64 -4.48 -4.00
C ASP A 93 -8.64 -5.48 -3.40
N LEU A 94 -9.66 -5.90 -4.14
CA LEU A 94 -10.60 -6.93 -3.68
C LEU A 94 -9.90 -8.28 -3.51
N ILE A 95 -9.01 -8.63 -4.43
CA ILE A 95 -8.19 -9.85 -4.32
C ILE A 95 -7.23 -9.76 -3.14
N ASN A 96 -6.61 -8.58 -2.90
CA ASN A 96 -5.75 -8.35 -1.75
C ASN A 96 -6.49 -8.47 -0.42
N GLN A 97 -7.75 -8.02 -0.34
CA GLN A 97 -8.58 -8.15 0.85
C GLN A 97 -8.88 -9.63 1.15
N ARG A 98 -9.19 -10.43 0.11
CA ARG A 98 -9.37 -11.88 0.27
C ARG A 98 -8.10 -12.56 0.78
N MET A 99 -6.95 -12.24 0.19
CA MET A 99 -5.65 -12.75 0.64
C MET A 99 -5.36 -12.38 2.10
N ALA A 100 -5.62 -11.13 2.49
CA ALA A 100 -5.43 -10.68 3.87
C ALA A 100 -6.36 -11.43 4.85
N GLY A 101 -7.60 -11.70 4.46
CA GLY A 101 -8.54 -12.53 5.21
C GLY A 101 -8.02 -13.96 5.41
N THR A 102 -7.57 -14.61 4.32
CA THR A 102 -7.00 -15.97 4.37
C THR A 102 -5.78 -16.03 5.30
N ILE A 103 -4.90 -15.01 5.25
CA ILE A 103 -3.73 -14.93 6.15
C ILE A 103 -4.16 -14.74 7.60
N ALA A 104 -5.18 -13.91 7.87
CA ALA A 104 -5.70 -13.69 9.21
C ALA A 104 -6.30 -14.98 9.79
N ASP A 105 -7.14 -15.67 9.01
CA ASP A 105 -7.74 -16.95 9.41
C ASP A 105 -6.67 -18.01 9.69
N TYR A 106 -5.61 -18.06 8.87
CA TYR A 106 -4.46 -18.93 9.12
C TYR A 106 -3.72 -18.57 10.42
N ALA A 107 -3.46 -17.30 10.65
CA ALA A 107 -2.78 -16.83 11.86
C ALA A 107 -3.57 -17.16 13.13
N ASP A 108 -4.89 -17.08 13.09
CA ASP A 108 -5.74 -17.43 14.22
C ASP A 108 -5.80 -18.95 14.45
N ALA A 109 -5.87 -19.75 13.39
CA ALA A 109 -5.77 -21.20 13.49
C ALA A 109 -4.40 -21.63 14.04
N TYR A 110 -3.31 -21.03 13.57
CA TYR A 110 -1.94 -21.32 14.02
C TYR A 110 -1.74 -21.00 15.51
N LYS A 111 -2.27 -19.88 16.01
CA LYS A 111 -2.20 -19.49 17.43
C LYS A 111 -2.95 -20.45 18.36
N SER A 112 -3.93 -21.19 17.86
CA SER A 112 -4.66 -22.20 18.66
C SER A 112 -3.85 -23.46 18.96
N GLY A 113 -2.64 -23.59 18.42
CA GLY A 113 -1.65 -24.63 18.73
C GLY A 113 -1.52 -25.72 17.67
N SER A 114 -2.53 -25.95 16.83
CA SER A 114 -2.47 -26.82 15.65
C SER A 114 -3.53 -26.42 14.64
N VAL A 115 -3.21 -26.51 13.37
CA VAL A 115 -4.18 -26.27 12.29
C VAL A 115 -4.82 -27.61 11.93
N ALA A 116 -6.12 -27.74 12.22
CA ALA A 116 -6.87 -28.97 11.88
C ALA A 116 -6.88 -29.18 10.35
N ASP A 117 -6.86 -30.44 9.90
CA ASP A 117 -6.81 -30.82 8.48
C ASP A 117 -7.92 -30.17 7.63
N GLU A 118 -9.14 -30.08 8.17
CA GLU A 118 -10.26 -29.43 7.48
C GLU A 118 -9.99 -27.94 7.29
N THR A 119 -9.48 -27.26 8.31
CA THR A 119 -9.10 -25.84 8.25
C THR A 119 -7.94 -25.62 7.28
N ALA A 120 -6.92 -26.48 7.34
CA ALA A 120 -5.79 -26.43 6.41
C ALA A 120 -6.24 -26.61 4.96
N SER A 121 -7.11 -27.58 4.68
CA SER A 121 -7.67 -27.82 3.34
C SER A 121 -8.47 -26.64 2.82
N LYS A 122 -9.32 -26.03 3.66
CA LYS A 122 -10.11 -24.84 3.32
C LYS A 122 -9.19 -23.65 2.98
N LEU A 123 -8.21 -23.36 3.85
CA LEU A 123 -7.30 -22.24 3.67
C LEU A 123 -6.40 -22.42 2.44
N LEU A 124 -5.95 -23.65 2.16
CA LEU A 124 -5.21 -23.96 0.93
C LEU A 124 -6.07 -23.69 -0.31
N GLY A 125 -7.33 -24.15 -0.31
CA GLY A 125 -8.25 -23.89 -1.42
C GLY A 125 -8.47 -22.39 -1.65
N GLU A 126 -8.65 -21.61 -0.58
CA GLU A 126 -8.81 -20.15 -0.69
C GLU A 126 -7.54 -19.45 -1.17
N ALA A 127 -6.37 -19.85 -0.69
CA ALA A 127 -5.10 -19.31 -1.14
C ALA A 127 -4.88 -19.53 -2.65
N LEU A 128 -5.15 -20.74 -3.15
CA LEU A 128 -5.07 -21.04 -4.58
C LEU A 128 -6.09 -20.26 -5.40
N ALA A 129 -7.34 -20.11 -4.91
CA ALA A 129 -8.38 -19.33 -5.59
C ALA A 129 -8.02 -17.82 -5.67
N VAL A 130 -7.32 -17.28 -4.67
CA VAL A 130 -6.76 -15.92 -4.70
C VAL A 130 -5.70 -15.80 -5.80
N GLU A 131 -4.79 -16.76 -5.91
CA GLU A 131 -3.75 -16.77 -6.96
C GLU A 131 -4.35 -16.87 -8.36
N GLU A 132 -5.33 -17.75 -8.58
CA GLU A 132 -6.06 -17.88 -9.84
C GLU A 132 -6.76 -16.57 -10.20
N SER A 133 -7.43 -15.94 -9.24
CA SER A 133 -8.11 -14.65 -9.44
C SER A 133 -7.13 -13.55 -9.87
N GLU A 134 -5.93 -13.51 -9.28
CA GLU A 134 -4.88 -12.55 -9.64
C GLU A 134 -4.37 -12.79 -11.08
N VAL A 135 -4.15 -14.04 -11.45
CA VAL A 135 -3.71 -14.39 -12.81
C VAL A 135 -4.78 -14.04 -13.83
N ALA A 136 -6.06 -14.36 -13.55
CA ALA A 136 -7.18 -14.05 -14.41
C ALA A 136 -7.34 -12.53 -14.61
N LEU A 137 -7.28 -11.76 -13.52
CA LEU A 137 -7.31 -10.30 -13.56
C LEU A 137 -6.19 -9.74 -14.43
N LYS A 138 -4.95 -10.18 -14.19
CA LYS A 138 -3.78 -9.75 -14.94
C LYS A 138 -3.90 -10.04 -16.44
N LYS A 139 -4.39 -11.22 -16.82
CA LYS A 139 -4.64 -11.60 -18.22
C LYS A 139 -5.69 -10.70 -18.87
N SER A 140 -6.82 -10.49 -18.20
CA SER A 140 -7.89 -9.63 -18.71
C SER A 140 -7.38 -8.20 -18.97
N TYR A 141 -6.62 -7.63 -18.03
CA TYR A 141 -6.13 -6.26 -18.18
C TYR A 141 -4.93 -6.14 -19.12
N ALA A 142 -4.11 -7.18 -19.28
CA ALA A 142 -3.05 -7.19 -20.28
C ALA A 142 -3.65 -6.97 -21.69
N ASN A 143 -4.80 -7.59 -22.00
CA ASN A 143 -5.52 -7.38 -23.24
C ASN A 143 -6.02 -5.94 -23.37
N LYS A 144 -6.74 -5.43 -22.36
CA LYS A 144 -7.25 -4.04 -22.33
C LYS A 144 -6.13 -3.00 -22.49
N PHE A 145 -4.97 -3.20 -21.83
CA PHE A 145 -3.82 -2.30 -22.01
C PHE A 145 -3.23 -2.38 -23.42
N SER A 146 -3.23 -3.56 -24.04
CA SER A 146 -2.74 -3.73 -25.41
C SER A 146 -3.65 -3.08 -26.47
N GLU A 147 -4.91 -2.81 -26.13
CA GLU A 147 -5.84 -2.07 -26.99
C GLU A 147 -5.58 -0.55 -27.00
N VAL A 148 -4.97 -0.02 -25.93
CA VAL A 148 -4.79 1.43 -25.73
C VAL A 148 -3.33 1.87 -25.75
N LEU A 149 -2.39 0.94 -25.67
CA LEU A 149 -0.95 1.18 -25.66
C LEU A 149 -0.23 0.32 -26.71
N PRO A 150 0.94 0.78 -27.21
CA PRO A 150 1.86 -0.12 -27.89
C PRO A 150 2.20 -1.35 -27.05
N ALA A 151 2.31 -2.52 -27.68
CA ALA A 151 2.51 -3.80 -27.01
C ALA A 151 3.72 -3.78 -26.02
N ALA A 152 4.81 -3.09 -26.38
CA ALA A 152 5.97 -2.95 -25.52
C ALA A 152 5.65 -2.19 -24.22
N LYS A 153 4.81 -1.15 -24.27
CA LYS A 153 4.39 -0.38 -23.09
C LYS A 153 3.38 -1.17 -22.25
N ALA A 154 2.42 -1.86 -22.86
CA ALA A 154 1.51 -2.76 -22.16
C ALA A 154 2.30 -3.86 -21.40
N ALA A 155 3.25 -4.52 -22.07
CA ALA A 155 4.12 -5.52 -21.47
C ALA A 155 4.96 -4.93 -20.31
N ARG A 156 5.53 -3.73 -20.49
CA ARG A 156 6.29 -3.03 -19.45
C ARG A 156 5.44 -2.79 -18.20
N TYR A 157 4.20 -2.34 -18.35
CA TYR A 157 3.30 -2.15 -17.21
C TYR A 157 3.06 -3.46 -16.46
N ILE A 158 2.74 -4.54 -17.16
CA ILE A 158 2.53 -5.86 -16.55
C ILE A 158 3.81 -6.37 -15.85
N GLN A 159 4.99 -6.08 -16.39
CA GLN A 159 6.27 -6.40 -15.73
C GLN A 159 6.46 -5.59 -14.45
N ILE A 160 6.12 -4.29 -14.43
CA ILE A 160 6.19 -3.45 -13.23
C ILE A 160 5.27 -4.01 -12.14
N GLU A 161 4.01 -4.30 -12.48
CA GLU A 161 3.06 -4.92 -11.55
C GLU A 161 3.57 -6.25 -11.00
N THR A 162 4.11 -7.10 -11.85
CA THR A 162 4.65 -8.40 -11.44
C THR A 162 5.82 -8.24 -10.48
N LYS A 163 6.75 -7.29 -10.71
CA LYS A 163 7.85 -7.02 -9.80
C LYS A 163 7.38 -6.54 -8.43
N ILE A 164 6.42 -5.59 -8.39
CA ILE A 164 5.85 -5.09 -7.14
C ILE A 164 5.18 -6.25 -6.37
N ARG A 165 4.41 -7.09 -7.05
CA ARG A 165 3.75 -8.26 -6.44
C ARG A 165 4.75 -9.28 -5.90
N SER A 166 5.83 -9.53 -6.64
CA SER A 166 6.87 -10.47 -6.19
C SER A 166 7.56 -9.99 -4.91
N MET A 167 7.81 -8.68 -4.78
CA MET A 167 8.36 -8.11 -3.55
C MET A 167 7.39 -8.26 -2.38
N LEU A 168 6.11 -7.96 -2.57
CA LEU A 168 5.08 -8.14 -1.54
C LEU A 168 4.97 -9.61 -1.11
N ARG A 169 4.95 -10.55 -2.06
CA ARG A 169 4.89 -11.99 -1.75
C ARG A 169 6.11 -12.48 -0.98
N LEU A 170 7.29 -11.96 -1.30
CA LEU A 170 8.52 -12.28 -0.56
C LEU A 170 8.43 -11.83 0.90
N GLU A 171 7.93 -10.62 1.15
CA GLU A 171 7.75 -10.12 2.52
C GLU A 171 6.70 -10.93 3.29
N LEU A 172 5.58 -11.28 2.66
CA LEU A 172 4.56 -12.13 3.26
C LEU A 172 5.11 -13.54 3.58
N ALA A 173 5.86 -14.14 2.64
CA ALA A 173 6.44 -15.47 2.85
C ALA A 173 7.44 -15.53 4.01
N ARG A 174 8.11 -14.42 4.33
CA ARG A 174 9.01 -14.34 5.49
C ARG A 174 8.27 -14.32 6.82
N GLY A 175 7.05 -13.76 6.84
CA GLY A 175 6.26 -13.60 8.05
C GLY A 175 5.28 -14.73 8.35
N ILE A 176 4.99 -15.60 7.37
CA ILE A 176 3.99 -16.67 7.52
C ILE A 176 4.72 -17.99 7.82
N PRO A 177 4.53 -18.59 9.01
CA PRO A 177 5.13 -19.87 9.36
C PRO A 177 4.50 -21.01 8.53
N LEU A 178 5.22 -22.14 8.44
CA LEU A 178 4.67 -23.35 7.83
C LEU A 178 3.63 -24.00 8.74
N VAL A 179 2.69 -24.74 8.14
CA VAL A 179 1.73 -25.57 8.86
C VAL A 179 2.49 -26.65 9.64
N SER A 180 2.24 -26.75 10.95
CA SER A 180 2.85 -27.71 11.86
C SER A 180 1.80 -28.71 12.36
#